data_8950489eac363b634649cee99cf04fda
#
_entry.id   8950489eac363b634649cee99cf04fda
#
_cell.length_a   1.000
_cell.length_b   1.000
_cell.length_c   1.000
_cell.angle_alpha   90.00
_cell.angle_beta   90.00
_cell.angle_gamma   90.00
#
_symmetry.space_group_name_H-M   'P 1'
#
loop_
_entity.id
_entity.type
_entity.pdbx_description
1 polymer ?
#
loop_
_entity_poly.entity_id
_entity_poly.type
_entity_poly.pdbx_seq_one_letter_code
_entity_poly.pdbx_strand_id
1 'polypeptide(L)'
;MENNINNPEIINDIIKINNDRIEGYKKAIDLSNSHGLDKLIPTFEKFIGQSEEFIAELTPYVELEGKEATDGTMLSGKLFRVWMGIKVNITGDDERSLLETCEQGEDAFKSTYQTALADGSEELSQNVHSLINTQLSKQLEAHNIIKMMRDSKTI
;
A
#
# COMPACT_ATOMS: atom_id res chain seq x y z
N MET A 1 -13.68 26.96 -14.08
CA MET A 1 -12.41 27.27 -13.39
C MET A 1 -11.92 25.99 -12.69
N GLU A 2 -10.71 25.57 -13.04
CA GLU A 2 -10.14 24.40 -12.38
C GLU A 2 -9.87 24.70 -10.91
N ASN A 3 -10.21 23.74 -10.06
CA ASN A 3 -9.87 23.81 -8.65
C ASN A 3 -8.41 23.37 -8.48
N ASN A 4 -7.53 24.31 -8.18
CA ASN A 4 -6.12 24.03 -7.94
C ASN A 4 -5.80 23.83 -6.47
N ILE A 5 -6.82 23.83 -5.61
CA ILE A 5 -6.68 23.66 -4.18
C ILE A 5 -6.94 22.20 -3.84
N ASN A 6 -6.04 21.60 -3.10
CA ASN A 6 -6.16 20.23 -2.63
C ASN A 6 -6.38 20.20 -1.13
N ASN A 7 -7.28 19.34 -0.67
CA ASN A 7 -7.44 19.12 0.75
C ASN A 7 -6.26 18.25 1.26
N PRO A 8 -5.37 18.84 2.07
CA PRO A 8 -4.18 18.11 2.52
C PRO A 8 -4.50 16.91 3.42
N GLU A 9 -5.65 16.93 4.09
CA GLU A 9 -6.05 15.80 4.94
C GLU A 9 -6.33 14.56 4.10
N ILE A 10 -6.97 14.72 2.94
CA ILE A 10 -7.24 13.59 2.04
C ILE A 10 -5.93 13.03 1.50
N ILE A 11 -5.01 13.89 1.07
CA ILE A 11 -3.72 13.46 0.57
C ILE A 11 -2.93 12.76 1.69
N ASN A 12 -2.95 13.30 2.91
CA ASN A 12 -2.28 12.67 4.04
C ASN A 12 -2.90 11.31 4.39
N ASP A 13 -4.20 11.14 4.22
CA ASP A 13 -4.81 9.82 4.40
C ASP A 13 -4.25 8.81 3.40
N ILE A 14 -4.05 9.22 2.15
CA ILE A 14 -3.45 8.36 1.14
C ILE A 14 -1.98 8.06 1.48
N ILE A 15 -1.26 9.03 2.02
CA ILE A 15 0.11 8.80 2.51
C ILE A 15 0.11 7.79 3.66
N LYS A 16 -0.84 7.88 4.58
CA LYS A 16 -0.98 6.90 5.68
C LYS A 16 -1.20 5.49 5.15
N ILE A 17 -1.99 5.34 4.11
CA ILE A 17 -2.24 4.04 3.47
C ILE A 17 -0.91 3.46 2.94
N ASN A 18 -0.07 4.29 2.34
CA ASN A 18 1.25 3.87 1.88
C ASN A 18 2.18 3.52 3.04
N ASN A 19 2.12 4.27 4.14
CA ASN A 19 2.88 3.94 5.35
C ASN A 19 2.45 2.58 5.92
N ASP A 20 1.15 2.29 5.91
CA ASP A 20 0.64 0.98 6.32
C ASP A 20 1.19 -0.14 5.45
N ARG A 21 1.23 0.07 4.15
CA ARG A 21 1.76 -0.93 3.21
C ARG A 21 3.24 -1.18 3.45
N ILE A 22 4.02 -0.13 3.70
CA ILE A 22 5.44 -0.23 4.01
C ILE A 22 5.64 -1.07 5.28
N GLU A 23 4.91 -0.75 6.35
CA GLU A 23 5.01 -1.49 7.60
C GLU A 23 4.58 -2.95 7.43
N GLY A 24 3.56 -3.18 6.61
CA GLY A 24 3.10 -4.53 6.30
C GLY A 24 4.16 -5.37 5.61
N TYR A 25 4.81 -4.81 4.58
CA TYR A 25 5.87 -5.54 3.88
C TYR A 25 7.14 -5.69 4.72
N LYS A 26 7.44 -4.75 5.61
CA LYS A 26 8.54 -4.94 6.58
C LYS A 26 8.27 -6.14 7.46
N LYS A 27 7.03 -6.29 7.92
CA LYS A 27 6.63 -7.47 8.72
C LYS A 27 6.73 -8.74 7.89
N ALA A 28 6.30 -8.69 6.63
CA ALA A 28 6.40 -9.84 5.72
C ALA A 28 7.86 -10.25 5.50
N ILE A 29 8.78 -9.29 5.41
CA ILE A 29 10.20 -9.55 5.28
C ILE A 29 10.74 -10.25 6.55
N ASP A 30 10.37 -9.75 7.72
CA ASP A 30 10.78 -10.37 8.99
C ASP A 30 10.31 -11.81 9.07
N LEU A 31 9.06 -12.07 8.68
CA LEU A 31 8.50 -13.43 8.65
C LEU A 31 9.20 -14.29 7.61
N SER A 32 9.55 -13.74 6.45
CA SER A 32 10.29 -14.47 5.43
C SER A 32 11.64 -14.91 5.94
N ASN A 33 12.35 -14.03 6.64
CA ASN A 33 13.64 -14.39 7.27
C ASN A 33 13.49 -15.50 8.30
N SER A 34 12.46 -15.41 9.13
CA SER A 34 12.23 -16.38 10.21
C SER A 34 11.84 -17.75 9.70
N HIS A 35 11.25 -17.84 8.51
CA HIS A 35 10.70 -19.09 7.97
C HIS A 35 11.46 -19.62 6.76
N GLY A 36 12.64 -19.06 6.47
CA GLY A 36 13.45 -19.54 5.35
C GLY A 36 12.88 -19.20 3.98
N LEU A 37 12.10 -18.13 3.90
CA LEU A 37 11.48 -17.68 2.65
C LEU A 37 12.22 -16.47 2.07
N ASP A 38 13.53 -16.42 2.19
CA ASP A 38 14.35 -15.29 1.81
C ASP A 38 14.20 -14.89 0.33
N LYS A 39 13.80 -15.84 -0.51
CA LYS A 39 13.59 -15.58 -1.94
C LYS A 39 12.46 -14.58 -2.21
N LEU A 40 11.56 -14.37 -1.25
CA LEU A 40 10.45 -13.41 -1.38
C LEU A 40 10.88 -11.97 -1.05
N ILE A 41 11.97 -11.82 -0.32
CA ILE A 41 12.39 -10.52 0.22
C ILE A 41 12.63 -9.47 -0.87
N PRO A 42 13.34 -9.76 -1.97
CA PRO A 42 13.54 -8.74 -3.01
C PRO A 42 12.23 -8.19 -3.58
N THR A 43 11.22 -9.04 -3.73
CA THR A 43 9.90 -8.62 -4.21
C THR A 43 9.23 -7.68 -3.21
N PHE A 44 9.27 -8.03 -1.92
CA PHE A 44 8.67 -7.21 -0.88
C PHE A 44 9.39 -5.86 -0.75
N GLU A 45 10.72 -5.87 -0.85
CA GLU A 45 11.50 -4.62 -0.85
C GLU A 45 11.14 -3.72 -2.02
N LYS A 46 10.88 -4.30 -3.19
CA LYS A 46 10.43 -3.56 -4.36
C LYS A 46 9.12 -2.84 -4.10
N PHE A 47 8.18 -3.50 -3.42
CA PHE A 47 6.88 -2.92 -3.12
C PHE A 47 6.94 -1.86 -2.03
N ILE A 48 7.87 -2.01 -1.08
CA ILE A 48 8.16 -0.94 -0.11
C ILE A 48 8.67 0.29 -0.87
N GLY A 49 9.62 0.11 -1.78
CA GLY A 49 10.15 1.19 -2.60
C GLY A 49 9.07 1.87 -3.44
N GLN A 50 8.12 1.11 -3.94
CA GLN A 50 6.99 1.65 -4.69
C GLN A 50 6.14 2.59 -3.82
N SER A 51 5.80 2.17 -2.60
CA SER A 51 5.03 3.02 -1.69
C SER A 51 5.83 4.24 -1.23
N GLU A 52 7.13 4.11 -1.03
CA GLU A 52 7.99 5.25 -0.73
C GLU A 52 7.98 6.26 -1.88
N GLU A 53 7.99 5.79 -3.11
CA GLU A 53 7.89 6.65 -4.30
C GLU A 53 6.53 7.34 -4.35
N PHE A 54 5.44 6.61 -4.07
CA PHE A 54 4.10 7.20 -4.04
C PHE A 54 4.01 8.32 -3.00
N ILE A 55 4.59 8.11 -1.82
CA ILE A 55 4.63 9.14 -0.77
C ILE A 55 5.42 10.37 -1.25
N ALA A 56 6.57 10.15 -1.88
CA ALA A 56 7.38 11.24 -2.39
C ALA A 56 6.64 12.06 -3.45
N GLU A 57 5.83 11.41 -4.28
CA GLU A 57 5.03 12.07 -5.29
C GLU A 57 3.88 12.90 -4.69
N LEU A 58 3.32 12.44 -3.57
CA LEU A 58 2.19 13.10 -2.91
C LEU A 58 2.62 14.24 -1.97
N THR A 59 3.80 14.13 -1.39
CA THR A 59 4.29 15.06 -0.37
C THR A 59 4.26 16.53 -0.81
N PRO A 60 4.71 16.91 -2.03
CA PRO A 60 4.68 18.30 -2.44
C PRO A 60 3.28 18.91 -2.40
N TYR A 61 2.25 18.14 -2.68
CA TYR A 61 0.87 18.64 -2.69
C TYR A 61 0.34 18.92 -1.28
N VAL A 62 0.83 18.21 -0.27
CA VAL A 62 0.52 18.52 1.13
C VAL A 62 1.24 19.78 1.56
N GLU A 63 2.52 19.90 1.21
CA GLU A 63 3.34 21.06 1.58
C GLU A 63 2.86 22.35 0.93
N LEU A 64 2.37 22.29 -0.30
CA LEU A 64 1.80 23.45 -1.00
C LEU A 64 0.60 24.04 -0.25
N GLU A 65 -0.10 23.23 0.55
CA GLU A 65 -1.23 23.68 1.35
C GLU A 65 -0.81 24.08 2.78
N GLY A 66 0.50 24.22 3.02
CA GLY A 66 1.03 24.64 4.31
C GLY A 66 1.01 23.60 5.40
N LYS A 67 0.91 22.33 5.03
CA LYS A 67 0.91 21.21 5.97
C LYS A 67 2.14 20.34 5.75
N GLU A 68 2.43 19.48 6.72
CA GLU A 68 3.50 18.51 6.61
C GLU A 68 2.93 17.15 6.21
N ALA A 69 3.69 16.42 5.38
CA ALA A 69 3.34 15.04 5.08
C ALA A 69 3.45 14.20 6.34
N THR A 70 2.45 13.38 6.58
CA THR A 70 2.39 12.54 7.77
C THR A 70 3.35 11.35 7.67
N ASP A 71 3.93 10.94 8.80
CA ASP A 71 4.64 9.67 8.92
C ASP A 71 3.79 8.61 9.65
N GLY A 72 2.52 8.93 9.90
CA GLY A 72 1.60 8.06 10.62
C GLY A 72 0.95 7.01 9.75
N THR A 73 0.23 6.11 10.39
CA THR A 73 -0.52 5.02 9.75
C THR A 73 -2.00 5.14 10.09
N MET A 74 -2.84 4.36 9.37
CA MET A 74 -4.28 4.26 9.64
C MET A 74 -4.52 3.23 10.73
N LEU A 75 -4.08 3.54 11.97
CA LEU A 75 -4.02 2.58 13.09
C LEU A 75 -5.26 1.74 13.32
N SER A 76 -6.45 2.30 13.06
CA SER A 76 -7.73 1.59 13.24
C SER A 76 -8.30 1.09 11.92
N GLY A 77 -7.61 1.32 10.81
CA GLY A 77 -8.09 0.99 9.49
C GLY A 77 -8.01 -0.50 9.18
N LYS A 78 -8.85 -0.93 8.25
CA LYS A 78 -8.87 -2.32 7.78
C LYS A 78 -7.51 -2.74 7.22
N LEU A 79 -6.88 -1.83 6.44
CA LEU A 79 -5.57 -2.08 5.84
C LEU A 79 -4.50 -2.37 6.91
N PHE A 80 -4.45 -1.52 7.94
CA PHE A 80 -3.50 -1.71 9.04
C PHE A 80 -3.73 -3.06 9.72
N ARG A 81 -5.00 -3.40 10.00
CA ARG A 81 -5.33 -4.68 10.68
C ARG A 81 -4.95 -5.88 9.83
N VAL A 82 -5.16 -5.82 8.52
CA VAL A 82 -4.76 -6.89 7.61
C VAL A 82 -3.24 -7.11 7.69
N TRP A 83 -2.47 -6.03 7.52
CA TRP A 83 -1.01 -6.12 7.52
C TRP A 83 -0.44 -6.53 8.87
N MET A 84 -0.96 -5.97 9.97
CA MET A 84 -0.44 -6.27 11.30
C MET A 84 -0.92 -7.63 11.82
N GLY A 85 -1.95 -8.17 11.20
CA GLY A 85 -2.46 -9.51 11.53
C GLY A 85 -1.80 -10.65 10.79
N ILE A 86 -0.74 -10.39 10.02
CA ILE A 86 -0.06 -11.45 9.29
C ILE A 86 0.42 -12.54 10.24
N LYS A 87 -0.01 -13.75 9.94
CA LYS A 87 0.44 -14.94 10.67
C LYS A 87 0.85 -15.97 9.64
N VAL A 88 1.97 -16.63 9.91
CA VAL A 88 2.44 -17.72 9.07
C VAL A 88 2.14 -19.03 9.80
N ASN A 89 1.40 -19.89 9.14
CA ASN A 89 1.07 -21.21 9.68
C ASN A 89 2.33 -22.07 9.76
N ILE A 90 2.45 -22.81 10.86
CA ILE A 90 3.63 -23.66 11.12
C ILE A 90 3.50 -25.02 10.39
N THR A 91 2.60 -25.15 9.45
CA THR A 91 2.23 -26.45 8.87
C THR A 91 2.70 -26.67 7.43
N GLY A 92 3.85 -26.16 7.04
CA GLY A 92 4.45 -26.51 5.76
C GLY A 92 3.98 -25.74 4.53
N ASP A 93 3.01 -24.84 4.68
CA ASP A 93 2.50 -24.00 3.58
C ASP A 93 2.68 -22.52 3.88
N ASP A 94 3.80 -22.21 4.52
CA ASP A 94 4.10 -20.85 5.02
C ASP A 94 4.18 -19.83 3.91
N GLU A 95 4.81 -20.19 2.78
CA GLU A 95 4.97 -19.30 1.64
C GLU A 95 3.62 -18.90 1.07
N ARG A 96 2.75 -19.88 0.84
CA ARG A 96 1.41 -19.62 0.31
C ARG A 96 0.59 -18.77 1.27
N SER A 97 0.62 -19.09 2.54
CA SER A 97 -0.09 -18.35 3.58
C SER A 97 0.34 -16.89 3.63
N LEU A 98 1.65 -16.66 3.58
CA LEU A 98 2.20 -15.30 3.57
C LEU A 98 1.77 -14.54 2.32
N LEU A 99 1.85 -15.17 1.16
CA LEU A 99 1.44 -14.53 -0.10
C LEU A 99 -0.06 -14.24 -0.14
N GLU A 100 -0.89 -15.11 0.41
CA GLU A 100 -2.33 -14.85 0.53
C GLU A 100 -2.61 -13.63 1.39
N THR A 101 -1.90 -13.47 2.48
CA THR A 101 -2.07 -12.30 3.35
C THR A 101 -1.59 -11.04 2.65
N CYS A 102 -0.48 -11.10 1.93
CA CYS A 102 0.00 -9.96 1.14
C CYS A 102 -1.02 -9.58 0.06
N GLU A 103 -1.67 -10.54 -0.58
CA GLU A 103 -2.73 -10.26 -1.54
C GLU A 103 -3.91 -9.55 -0.88
N GLN A 104 -4.33 -10.00 0.30
CA GLN A 104 -5.37 -9.33 1.06
C GLN A 104 -4.98 -7.89 1.41
N GLY A 105 -3.72 -7.67 1.77
CA GLY A 105 -3.19 -6.33 2.02
C GLY A 105 -3.24 -5.46 0.78
N GLU A 106 -2.89 -6.00 -0.38
CA GLU A 106 -2.96 -5.27 -1.65
C GLU A 106 -4.40 -4.95 -2.04
N ASP A 107 -5.34 -5.87 -1.80
CA ASP A 107 -6.76 -5.63 -2.04
C ASP A 107 -7.29 -4.51 -1.14
N ALA A 108 -6.91 -4.53 0.13
CA ALA A 108 -7.30 -3.49 1.09
C ALA A 108 -6.70 -2.13 0.71
N PHE A 109 -5.45 -2.10 0.25
CA PHE A 109 -4.80 -0.89 -0.25
C PHE A 109 -5.60 -0.28 -1.40
N LYS A 110 -5.93 -1.09 -2.39
CA LYS A 110 -6.69 -0.64 -3.56
C LYS A 110 -8.05 -0.08 -3.15
N SER A 111 -8.77 -0.83 -2.31
CA SER A 111 -10.10 -0.43 -1.85
C SER A 111 -10.06 0.90 -1.08
N THR A 112 -9.07 1.07 -0.20
CA THR A 112 -8.94 2.29 0.60
C THR A 112 -8.56 3.48 -0.26
N TYR A 113 -7.66 3.29 -1.24
CA TYR A 113 -7.32 4.33 -2.21
C TYR A 113 -8.55 4.77 -3.00
N GLN A 114 -9.32 3.82 -3.48
CA GLN A 114 -10.51 4.11 -4.28
C GLN A 114 -11.56 4.86 -3.46
N THR A 115 -11.75 4.48 -2.20
CA THR A 115 -12.68 5.16 -1.30
C THR A 115 -12.23 6.60 -1.04
N ALA A 116 -10.95 6.81 -0.75
CA ALA A 116 -10.42 8.16 -0.52
C ALA A 116 -10.58 9.02 -1.77
N LEU A 117 -10.32 8.46 -2.94
CA LEU A 117 -10.44 9.19 -4.20
C LEU A 117 -11.91 9.55 -4.50
N ALA A 118 -12.84 8.64 -4.25
CA ALA A 118 -14.26 8.87 -4.47
C ALA A 118 -14.80 9.93 -3.50
N ASP A 119 -14.46 9.81 -2.22
CA ASP A 119 -14.93 10.74 -1.18
C ASP A 119 -14.34 12.12 -1.34
N GLY A 120 -13.10 12.21 -1.84
CA GLY A 120 -12.38 13.45 -1.99
C GLY A 120 -12.42 14.07 -3.38
N SER A 121 -13.25 13.53 -4.29
CA SER A 121 -13.17 13.90 -5.70
C SER A 121 -13.33 15.40 -5.97
N GLU A 122 -14.17 16.08 -5.19
CA GLU A 122 -14.39 17.53 -5.36
C GLU A 122 -13.34 18.38 -4.63
N GLU A 123 -12.55 17.76 -3.76
CA GLU A 123 -11.56 18.46 -2.94
C GLU A 123 -10.14 18.22 -3.39
N LEU A 124 -9.96 17.62 -4.56
CA LEU A 124 -8.65 17.35 -5.14
C LEU A 124 -8.58 17.92 -6.56
N SER A 125 -7.43 18.50 -6.89
CA SER A 125 -7.18 18.98 -8.26
C SER A 125 -7.14 17.80 -9.23
N GLN A 126 -7.33 18.11 -10.52
CA GLN A 126 -7.24 17.10 -11.56
C GLN A 126 -5.85 16.46 -11.63
N ASN A 127 -4.82 17.23 -11.38
CA ASN A 127 -3.45 16.71 -11.35
C ASN A 127 -3.27 15.66 -10.26
N VAL A 128 -3.82 15.89 -9.08
CA VAL A 128 -3.74 14.91 -7.97
C VAL A 128 -4.60 13.69 -8.27
N HIS A 129 -5.79 13.87 -8.85
CA HIS A 129 -6.60 12.75 -9.31
C HIS A 129 -5.84 11.85 -10.27
N SER A 130 -5.20 12.45 -11.28
CA SER A 130 -4.43 11.70 -12.27
C SER A 130 -3.26 10.97 -11.64
N LEU A 131 -2.57 11.63 -10.71
CA LEU A 131 -1.45 11.02 -9.98
C LEU A 131 -1.91 9.80 -9.20
N ILE A 132 -2.99 9.93 -8.43
CA ILE A 132 -3.53 8.83 -7.62
C ILE A 132 -3.96 7.67 -8.51
N ASN A 133 -4.62 7.95 -9.63
CA ASN A 133 -5.02 6.90 -10.56
C ASN A 133 -3.83 6.19 -11.17
N THR A 134 -2.75 6.92 -11.47
CA THR A 134 -1.51 6.32 -11.97
C THR A 134 -0.89 5.42 -10.89
N GLN A 135 -0.89 5.85 -9.64
CA GLN A 135 -0.39 5.03 -8.53
C GLN A 135 -1.19 3.73 -8.38
N LEU A 136 -2.52 3.81 -8.52
CA LEU A 136 -3.38 2.62 -8.48
C LEU A 136 -3.06 1.65 -9.61
N SER A 137 -2.79 2.16 -10.82
CA SER A 137 -2.43 1.32 -11.96
C SER A 137 -1.12 0.57 -11.70
N LYS A 138 -0.14 1.24 -11.09
CA LYS A 138 1.13 0.62 -10.74
C LYS A 138 0.96 -0.41 -9.63
N GLN A 139 0.12 -0.11 -8.65
CA GLN A 139 -0.16 -1.02 -7.55
C GLN A 139 -0.86 -2.29 -8.04
N LEU A 140 -1.71 -2.17 -9.06
CA LEU A 140 -2.38 -3.34 -9.64
C LEU A 140 -1.37 -4.34 -10.21
N GLU A 141 -0.30 -3.85 -10.80
CA GLU A 141 0.78 -4.73 -11.28
C GLU A 141 1.42 -5.50 -10.12
N ALA A 142 1.66 -4.83 -8.99
CA ALA A 142 2.20 -5.48 -7.79
C ALA A 142 1.24 -6.52 -7.24
N HIS A 143 -0.06 -6.21 -7.20
CA HIS A 143 -1.09 -7.15 -6.79
C HIS A 143 -1.06 -8.41 -7.65
N ASN A 144 -0.95 -8.23 -8.97
CA ASN A 144 -0.93 -9.36 -9.90
C ASN A 144 0.34 -10.22 -9.73
N ILE A 145 1.47 -9.61 -9.42
CA ILE A 145 2.72 -10.34 -9.16
C ILE A 145 2.54 -11.24 -7.92
N ILE A 146 1.98 -10.70 -6.86
CA ILE A 146 1.71 -11.48 -5.62
C ILE A 146 0.77 -12.65 -5.93
N LYS A 147 -0.30 -12.37 -6.67
CA LYS A 147 -1.27 -13.40 -7.05
C LYS A 147 -0.62 -14.52 -7.86
N MET A 148 0.21 -14.17 -8.83
CA MET A 148 0.92 -15.16 -9.64
C MET A 148 1.86 -16.00 -8.80
N MET A 149 2.58 -15.39 -7.87
CA MET A 149 3.49 -16.11 -6.97
C MET A 149 2.71 -17.09 -6.08
N ARG A 150 1.56 -16.67 -5.55
CA ARG A 150 0.69 -17.52 -4.76
C ARG A 150 0.20 -18.71 -5.59
N ASP A 151 -0.28 -18.45 -6.80
CA ASP A 151 -0.87 -19.48 -7.65
C ASP A 151 0.18 -20.50 -8.12
N SER A 152 1.42 -20.07 -8.31
CA SER A 152 2.50 -20.98 -8.73
C SER A 152 2.87 -21.98 -7.64
N LYS A 153 2.38 -21.80 -6.41
CA LYS A 153 2.57 -22.73 -5.29
C LYS A 153 1.42 -23.72 -5.13
N THR A 154 0.47 -23.74 -6.07
CA THR A 154 -0.73 -24.56 -5.97
C THR A 154 -0.59 -25.92 -6.67
N ILE A 155 0.59 -26.33 -7.01
CA ILE A 155 0.84 -27.61 -7.70
C ILE A 155 0.91 -28.76 -6.71
#